data_079aa5ceb8d5758befdc5413e5487fe3
#
_entry.id   079aa5ceb8d5758befdc5413e5487fe3
#
_cell.length_a   1.000
_cell.length_b   1.000
_cell.length_c   1.000
_cell.angle_alpha   90.00
_cell.angle_beta   90.00
_cell.angle_gamma   90.00
#
_symmetry.space_group_name_H-M   'P 1'
#
loop_
_entity.id
_entity.type
_entity.pdbx_description
1 polymer ?
#
loop_
_entity_poly.entity_id
_entity_poly.type
_entity_poly.pdbx_seq_one_letter_code
_entity_poly.pdbx_strand_id
1 'polypeptide(L)'
;MMKTAILNKGKEAKYFNQYPLIDEQDFFKSDRLKEGDLFHLKSSTDIYIATCYVGRQHKGLGWVLSYDEKEAIDQSFFEEKFKEAYEIRKYYEEREGTNAFRLFNGEGDGIGGLTIDNYNGHLLIQWYSEGIYQFRTAVIEAMKTVFSYTSIYEKTRFKNDAIQSGWVTGEEPQFPIIVEENFTFYNVHLNDGPMTGIFLDQKEVRKKLRDYYSEGRQVLNLFSFTGAFSVIAATQGAITTSVDLANRSRQLTEENFGINGINPDSQHIYVMDTFNFYKYALRHGLSYDTIVIDPPSFARNKKKTFSVLKDYDQLIEQALQILNPNGTLILSTNHSMYTLNAFKNTIKKTLTSAGVHYEIDEVMGLPKDFKTNKHYKPSKYLKVVFVTIKHERDK
;
A
#
# COMPACT_ATOMS: atom_id res chain seq x y z
N MET A 1 -5.26 -34.59 -16.38
CA MET A 1 -4.64 -33.82 -17.49
C MET A 1 -4.77 -32.34 -17.11
N MET A 2 -3.69 -31.58 -17.25
CA MET A 2 -3.70 -30.11 -16.98
C MET A 2 -4.68 -29.43 -17.95
N LYS A 3 -5.51 -28.52 -17.44
CA LYS A 3 -6.40 -27.71 -18.26
C LYS A 3 -5.62 -26.79 -19.17
N THR A 4 -6.23 -26.32 -20.25
CA THR A 4 -5.55 -25.49 -21.26
C THR A 4 -6.40 -24.31 -21.66
N ALA A 5 -5.75 -23.16 -21.89
CA ALA A 5 -6.32 -21.99 -22.52
C ALA A 5 -5.44 -21.55 -23.70
N ILE A 6 -6.03 -21.35 -24.86
CA ILE A 6 -5.35 -20.94 -26.09
C ILE A 6 -5.67 -19.48 -26.37
N LEU A 7 -4.64 -18.67 -26.60
CA LEU A 7 -4.78 -17.25 -26.88
C LEU A 7 -5.26 -16.96 -28.32
N ASN A 8 -5.95 -15.85 -28.49
CA ASN A 8 -6.20 -15.26 -29.80
C ASN A 8 -4.87 -14.86 -30.45
N LYS A 9 -4.78 -15.04 -31.77
CA LYS A 9 -3.64 -14.59 -32.56
C LYS A 9 -3.36 -13.10 -32.32
N GLY A 10 -2.09 -12.78 -32.00
CA GLY A 10 -1.63 -11.42 -31.70
C GLY A 10 -1.78 -10.99 -30.25
N LYS A 11 -2.32 -11.85 -29.36
CA LYS A 11 -2.40 -11.59 -27.92
C LYS A 11 -1.24 -12.19 -27.12
N GLU A 12 -0.45 -13.02 -27.75
CA GLU A 12 0.63 -13.80 -27.14
C GLU A 12 1.81 -12.92 -26.66
N ALA A 13 2.09 -11.82 -27.40
CA ALA A 13 3.31 -11.02 -27.19
C ALA A 13 3.45 -10.50 -25.76
N LYS A 14 2.34 -10.07 -25.10
CA LYS A 14 2.43 -9.60 -23.72
C LYS A 14 2.81 -10.71 -22.74
N TYR A 15 2.33 -11.94 -22.97
CA TYR A 15 2.61 -13.07 -22.08
C TYR A 15 4.00 -13.66 -22.32
N PHE A 16 4.48 -13.71 -23.55
CA PHE A 16 5.88 -14.00 -23.85
C PHE A 16 6.83 -12.98 -23.23
N ASN A 17 6.37 -11.71 -23.08
CA ASN A 17 7.06 -10.67 -22.37
C ASN A 17 6.79 -10.67 -20.84
N GLN A 18 6.35 -11.79 -20.29
CA GLN A 18 6.19 -12.02 -18.86
C GLN A 18 5.14 -11.10 -18.18
N TYR A 19 4.09 -10.68 -18.88
CA TYR A 19 2.96 -10.00 -18.25
C TYR A 19 2.22 -11.01 -17.36
N PRO A 20 2.06 -10.73 -16.02
CA PRO A 20 1.67 -11.78 -15.08
C PRO A 20 0.16 -11.98 -14.93
N LEU A 21 -0.66 -10.98 -15.27
CA LEU A 21 -2.12 -11.04 -15.10
C LEU A 21 -2.77 -11.61 -16.36
N ILE A 22 -3.58 -12.64 -16.18
CA ILE A 22 -4.29 -13.30 -17.27
C ILE A 22 -5.63 -12.60 -17.54
N ASP A 23 -5.87 -12.26 -18.79
CA ASP A 23 -7.11 -11.66 -19.25
C ASP A 23 -7.91 -12.69 -20.06
N GLU A 24 -9.10 -13.06 -19.57
CA GLU A 24 -9.97 -14.04 -20.22
C GLU A 24 -10.41 -13.58 -21.62
N GLN A 25 -10.46 -12.28 -21.88
CA GLN A 25 -10.80 -11.71 -23.20
C GLN A 25 -9.72 -12.00 -24.26
N ASP A 26 -8.52 -12.39 -23.86
CA ASP A 26 -7.45 -12.76 -24.78
C ASP A 26 -7.56 -14.20 -25.28
N PHE A 27 -8.47 -15.01 -24.76
CA PHE A 27 -8.62 -16.41 -25.14
C PHE A 27 -9.40 -16.59 -26.44
N PHE A 28 -8.85 -17.42 -27.32
CA PHE A 28 -9.58 -18.00 -28.46
C PHE A 28 -10.44 -19.17 -27.97
N LYS A 29 -9.88 -20.03 -27.13
CA LYS A 29 -10.53 -21.22 -26.60
C LYS A 29 -9.92 -21.55 -25.22
N SER A 30 -10.73 -22.03 -24.32
CA SER A 30 -10.27 -22.57 -23.05
C SER A 30 -11.13 -23.76 -22.60
N ASP A 31 -10.54 -24.63 -21.79
CA ASP A 31 -11.31 -25.57 -20.99
C ASP A 31 -12.22 -24.81 -20.01
N ARG A 32 -13.18 -25.50 -19.41
CA ARG A 32 -13.99 -24.90 -18.33
C ARG A 32 -13.14 -24.66 -17.10
N LEU A 33 -12.75 -23.41 -16.87
CA LEU A 33 -11.89 -22.97 -15.77
C LEU A 33 -12.72 -22.55 -14.56
N LYS A 34 -12.33 -23.01 -13.37
CA LYS A 34 -12.90 -22.67 -12.05
C LYS A 34 -11.82 -22.08 -11.16
N GLU A 35 -12.22 -21.35 -10.12
CA GLU A 35 -11.30 -20.84 -9.08
C GLU A 35 -10.35 -21.93 -8.57
N GLY A 36 -9.06 -21.62 -8.50
CA GLY A 36 -7.99 -22.53 -8.08
C GLY A 36 -7.48 -23.49 -9.15
N ASP A 37 -8.16 -23.63 -10.29
CA ASP A 37 -7.67 -24.52 -11.34
C ASP A 37 -6.30 -24.06 -11.85
N LEU A 38 -5.38 -25.00 -11.97
CA LEU A 38 -4.16 -24.82 -12.75
C LEU A 38 -4.42 -25.08 -14.22
N PHE A 39 -3.82 -24.28 -15.08
CA PHE A 39 -3.94 -24.46 -16.53
C PHE A 39 -2.69 -23.99 -17.28
N HIS A 40 -2.44 -24.62 -18.44
CA HIS A 40 -1.42 -24.14 -19.37
C HIS A 40 -1.98 -23.06 -20.28
N LEU A 41 -1.33 -21.92 -20.31
CA LEU A 41 -1.55 -20.87 -21.28
C LEU A 41 -0.72 -21.17 -22.52
N LYS A 42 -1.37 -21.23 -23.69
CA LYS A 42 -0.73 -21.55 -24.97
C LYS A 42 -1.00 -20.46 -26.02
N SER A 43 -0.07 -20.33 -26.95
CA SER A 43 -0.24 -19.46 -28.12
C SER A 43 -1.34 -19.98 -29.05
N SER A 44 -1.72 -19.17 -30.04
CA SER A 44 -2.63 -19.57 -31.13
C SER A 44 -2.09 -20.72 -32.00
N THR A 45 -0.81 -21.05 -31.89
CA THR A 45 -0.14 -22.17 -32.56
C THR A 45 0.20 -23.32 -31.62
N ASP A 46 -0.48 -23.41 -30.46
CA ASP A 46 -0.35 -24.46 -29.43
C ASP A 46 1.03 -24.52 -28.75
N ILE A 47 1.82 -23.44 -28.82
CA ILE A 47 3.10 -23.34 -28.11
C ILE A 47 2.83 -22.99 -26.64
N TYR A 48 3.41 -23.73 -25.70
CA TYR A 48 3.36 -23.43 -24.28
C TYR A 48 3.95 -22.03 -23.99
N ILE A 49 3.30 -21.28 -23.11
CA ILE A 49 3.75 -19.95 -22.65
C ILE A 49 3.99 -19.96 -21.15
N ALA A 50 3.02 -20.45 -20.37
CA ALA A 50 3.10 -20.40 -18.92
C ALA A 50 2.13 -21.39 -18.25
N THR A 51 2.44 -21.78 -17.02
CA THR A 51 1.51 -22.39 -16.08
C THR A 51 0.87 -21.29 -15.24
N CYS A 52 -0.44 -21.29 -15.20
CA CYS A 52 -1.27 -20.25 -14.57
C CYS A 52 -2.25 -20.88 -13.59
N TYR A 53 -2.77 -20.08 -12.66
CA TYR A 53 -3.92 -20.46 -11.86
C TYR A 53 -5.09 -19.48 -12.04
N VAL A 54 -6.31 -19.97 -11.86
CA VAL A 54 -7.51 -19.13 -11.84
C VAL A 54 -7.68 -18.53 -10.46
N GLY A 55 -7.63 -17.20 -10.41
CA GLY A 55 -7.83 -16.45 -9.17
C GLY A 55 -8.30 -15.05 -9.54
N ARG A 56 -9.62 -14.88 -9.62
CA ARG A 56 -10.24 -13.64 -10.10
C ARG A 56 -9.96 -12.49 -9.18
N GLN A 57 -9.18 -11.57 -9.68
CA GLN A 57 -8.80 -10.35 -8.99
C GLN A 57 -8.75 -9.18 -9.97
N HIS A 58 -9.22 -8.00 -9.55
CA HIS A 58 -9.35 -6.83 -10.43
C HIS A 58 -10.22 -7.15 -11.66
N LYS A 59 -9.63 -7.06 -12.85
CA LYS A 59 -10.28 -7.43 -14.13
C LYS A 59 -9.66 -8.67 -14.76
N GLY A 60 -8.74 -9.34 -14.02
CA GLY A 60 -8.06 -10.54 -14.51
C GLY A 60 -8.76 -11.82 -14.09
N LEU A 61 -8.56 -12.87 -14.91
CA LEU A 61 -9.01 -14.23 -14.63
C LEU A 61 -8.11 -14.91 -13.59
N GLY A 62 -6.82 -14.62 -13.61
CA GLY A 62 -5.84 -15.30 -12.77
C GLY A 62 -4.42 -14.79 -13.03
N TRP A 63 -3.44 -15.52 -12.55
CA TRP A 63 -2.04 -15.11 -12.58
C TRP A 63 -1.15 -16.21 -13.12
N VAL A 64 -0.06 -15.81 -13.77
CA VAL A 64 1.04 -16.69 -14.10
C VAL A 64 1.77 -17.10 -12.81
N LEU A 65 2.10 -18.38 -12.70
CA LEU A 65 2.94 -18.96 -11.63
C LEU A 65 4.33 -19.31 -12.15
N SER A 66 4.40 -19.99 -13.32
CA SER A 66 5.66 -20.48 -13.87
C SER A 66 5.72 -20.36 -15.38
N TYR A 67 6.92 -20.14 -15.89
CA TYR A 67 7.25 -20.21 -17.32
C TYR A 67 7.96 -21.52 -17.70
N ASP A 68 8.18 -22.41 -16.75
CA ASP A 68 8.66 -23.77 -16.98
C ASP A 68 7.46 -24.75 -16.98
N GLU A 69 7.25 -25.43 -18.11
CA GLU A 69 6.16 -26.40 -18.27
C GLU A 69 6.25 -27.60 -17.31
N LYS A 70 7.47 -27.92 -16.87
CA LYS A 70 7.74 -29.07 -16.01
C LYS A 70 7.72 -28.74 -14.52
N GLU A 71 7.64 -27.46 -14.16
CA GLU A 71 7.64 -27.03 -12.77
C GLU A 71 6.34 -27.45 -12.07
N ALA A 72 6.46 -28.25 -11.02
CA ALA A 72 5.33 -28.64 -10.20
C ALA A 72 4.92 -27.47 -9.27
N ILE A 73 3.63 -27.18 -9.21
CA ILE A 73 3.09 -26.13 -8.31
C ILE A 73 2.68 -26.81 -7.01
N ASP A 74 3.63 -27.07 -6.16
CA ASP A 74 3.49 -27.72 -4.86
C ASP A 74 4.14 -26.89 -3.74
N GLN A 75 4.31 -27.45 -2.55
CA GLN A 75 4.92 -26.76 -1.42
C GLN A 75 6.35 -26.29 -1.75
N SER A 76 7.16 -27.11 -2.45
CA SER A 76 8.54 -26.75 -2.80
C SER A 76 8.61 -25.52 -3.71
N PHE A 77 7.66 -25.38 -4.64
CA PHE A 77 7.52 -24.18 -5.46
C PHE A 77 7.35 -22.92 -4.61
N PHE A 78 6.44 -22.96 -3.64
CA PHE A 78 6.22 -21.81 -2.75
C PHE A 78 7.43 -21.54 -1.85
N GLU A 79 8.10 -22.57 -1.35
CA GLU A 79 9.34 -22.41 -0.56
C GLU A 79 10.42 -21.70 -1.35
N GLU A 80 10.63 -22.06 -2.61
CA GLU A 80 11.63 -21.42 -3.46
C GLU A 80 11.29 -19.94 -3.69
N LYS A 81 10.05 -19.62 -4.02
CA LYS A 81 9.60 -18.22 -4.18
C LYS A 81 9.74 -17.41 -2.89
N PHE A 82 9.46 -18.01 -1.75
CA PHE A 82 9.63 -17.34 -0.45
C PHE A 82 11.09 -17.14 -0.08
N LYS A 83 11.98 -18.11 -0.38
CA LYS A 83 13.44 -17.96 -0.20
C LYS A 83 13.99 -16.82 -1.05
N GLU A 84 13.60 -16.74 -2.34
CA GLU A 84 13.98 -15.65 -3.23
C GLU A 84 13.50 -14.29 -2.69
N ALA A 85 12.28 -14.23 -2.19
CA ALA A 85 11.71 -13.01 -1.62
C ALA A 85 12.39 -12.62 -0.31
N TYR A 86 12.72 -13.59 0.55
CA TYR A 86 13.40 -13.39 1.82
C TYR A 86 14.79 -12.78 1.65
N GLU A 87 15.58 -13.28 0.72
CA GLU A 87 16.94 -12.76 0.46
C GLU A 87 16.92 -11.25 0.13
N ILE A 88 15.88 -10.77 -0.55
CA ILE A 88 15.72 -9.34 -0.86
C ILE A 88 15.41 -8.52 0.41
N ARG A 89 14.76 -9.13 1.41
CA ARG A 89 14.27 -8.46 2.64
C ARG A 89 15.13 -8.72 3.87
N LYS A 90 16.09 -9.60 3.79
CA LYS A 90 17.01 -9.93 4.89
C LYS A 90 17.61 -8.70 5.55
N TYR A 91 17.91 -7.67 4.75
CA TYR A 91 18.36 -6.37 5.24
C TYR A 91 17.42 -5.74 6.28
N TYR A 92 16.10 -5.95 6.18
CA TYR A 92 15.15 -5.38 7.14
C TYR A 92 15.13 -6.10 8.48
N GLU A 93 15.49 -7.37 8.53
CA GLU A 93 15.65 -8.11 9.79
C GLU A 93 16.91 -7.69 10.56
N GLU A 94 17.94 -7.27 9.82
CA GLU A 94 19.22 -6.82 10.39
C GLU A 94 19.22 -5.31 10.68
N ARG A 95 18.21 -4.58 10.21
CA ARG A 95 18.13 -3.13 10.36
C ARG A 95 17.56 -2.75 11.71
N GLU A 96 18.35 -2.04 12.50
CA GLU A 96 17.88 -1.43 13.75
C GLU A 96 16.70 -0.45 13.51
N GLY A 97 15.79 -0.39 14.47
CA GLY A 97 14.68 0.54 14.48
C GLY A 97 13.56 0.23 13.46
N THR A 98 13.54 -0.99 12.89
CA THR A 98 12.44 -1.40 12.00
C THR A 98 12.22 -2.91 12.07
N ASN A 99 11.05 -3.36 12.55
CA ASN A 99 10.64 -4.75 12.62
C ASN A 99 9.28 -5.01 11.93
N ALA A 100 8.79 -4.02 11.16
CA ALA A 100 7.57 -4.13 10.38
C ALA A 100 7.85 -3.84 8.90
N PHE A 101 7.68 -4.88 8.04
CA PHE A 101 8.00 -4.79 6.62
C PHE A 101 7.30 -5.88 5.80
N ARG A 102 7.23 -5.69 4.48
CA ARG A 102 6.68 -6.66 3.53
C ARG A 102 7.68 -7.79 3.28
N LEU A 103 7.29 -9.04 3.53
CA LEU A 103 8.09 -10.25 3.23
C LEU A 103 7.85 -10.75 1.81
N PHE A 104 6.60 -10.68 1.32
CA PHE A 104 6.25 -11.16 -0.02
C PHE A 104 5.21 -10.24 -0.68
N ASN A 105 5.49 -9.73 -1.87
CA ASN A 105 4.68 -8.71 -2.54
C ASN A 105 4.02 -9.19 -3.84
N GLY A 106 3.24 -10.25 -3.76
CA GLY A 106 2.38 -10.69 -4.86
C GLY A 106 3.13 -10.94 -6.16
N GLU A 107 2.61 -10.40 -7.25
CA GLU A 107 3.20 -10.53 -8.59
C GLU A 107 4.60 -9.90 -8.72
N GLY A 108 4.98 -9.04 -7.80
CA GLY A 108 6.34 -8.51 -7.72
C GLY A 108 7.37 -9.58 -7.36
N ASP A 109 6.97 -10.56 -6.57
CA ASP A 109 7.77 -11.71 -6.16
C ASP A 109 7.38 -13.00 -6.92
N GLY A 110 6.53 -12.87 -7.94
CA GLY A 110 6.23 -13.95 -8.88
C GLY A 110 4.94 -14.71 -8.63
N ILE A 111 4.19 -14.43 -7.53
CA ILE A 111 2.89 -15.06 -7.27
C ILE A 111 1.86 -13.98 -6.99
N GLY A 112 1.09 -13.59 -8.00
CA GLY A 112 0.00 -12.65 -7.80
C GLY A 112 -1.11 -13.23 -6.91
N GLY A 113 -1.85 -12.36 -6.23
CA GLY A 113 -3.02 -12.75 -5.44
C GLY A 113 -2.76 -13.01 -3.96
N LEU A 114 -1.52 -12.92 -3.46
CA LEU A 114 -1.22 -12.96 -2.03
C LEU A 114 -0.12 -11.97 -1.65
N THR A 115 -0.11 -11.55 -0.39
CA THR A 115 0.99 -10.79 0.21
C THR A 115 1.28 -11.31 1.60
N ILE A 116 2.54 -11.18 2.05
CA ILE A 116 2.95 -11.54 3.41
C ILE A 116 3.67 -10.35 4.02
N ASP A 117 3.19 -9.91 5.17
CA ASP A 117 3.79 -8.83 5.97
C ASP A 117 4.32 -9.39 7.29
N ASN A 118 5.45 -8.88 7.74
CA ASN A 118 5.98 -9.10 9.09
C ASN A 118 5.61 -7.92 9.99
N TYR A 119 5.10 -8.24 11.16
CA TYR A 119 4.82 -7.30 12.25
C TYR A 119 5.49 -7.80 13.54
N ASN A 120 6.78 -7.53 13.69
CA ASN A 120 7.58 -7.94 14.86
C ASN A 120 7.50 -9.47 15.13
N GLY A 121 7.72 -10.27 14.08
CA GLY A 121 7.64 -11.73 14.15
C GLY A 121 6.24 -12.31 13.97
N HIS A 122 5.19 -11.50 13.99
CA HIS A 122 3.82 -11.92 13.70
C HIS A 122 3.56 -11.74 12.22
N LEU A 123 3.51 -12.83 11.47
CA LEU A 123 3.32 -12.79 10.01
C LEU A 123 1.85 -12.69 9.67
N LEU A 124 1.51 -11.81 8.75
CA LEU A 124 0.18 -11.70 8.18
C LEU A 124 0.19 -12.07 6.70
N ILE A 125 -0.46 -13.17 6.33
CA ILE A 125 -0.76 -13.47 4.94
C ILE A 125 -2.12 -12.90 4.56
N GLN A 126 -2.21 -12.23 3.41
CA GLN A 126 -3.45 -11.72 2.86
C GLN A 126 -3.75 -12.40 1.52
N TRP A 127 -4.95 -12.96 1.41
CA TRP A 127 -5.43 -13.70 0.25
C TRP A 127 -6.41 -12.83 -0.56
N TYR A 128 -6.13 -12.60 -1.82
CA TYR A 128 -6.93 -11.68 -2.65
C TYR A 128 -7.95 -12.37 -3.55
N SER A 129 -7.96 -13.70 -3.66
CA SER A 129 -8.97 -14.49 -4.36
C SER A 129 -9.14 -15.87 -3.74
N GLU A 130 -10.31 -16.49 -3.96
CA GLU A 130 -10.53 -17.89 -3.57
C GLU A 130 -9.57 -18.83 -4.28
N GLY A 131 -9.14 -18.48 -5.49
CA GLY A 131 -8.25 -19.30 -6.29
C GLY A 131 -6.89 -19.50 -5.64
N ILE A 132 -6.23 -18.45 -5.17
CA ILE A 132 -4.95 -18.58 -4.46
C ILE A 132 -5.13 -19.23 -3.09
N TYR A 133 -6.28 -19.02 -2.45
CA TYR A 133 -6.58 -19.63 -1.16
C TYR A 133 -6.67 -21.17 -1.24
N GLN A 134 -6.93 -21.76 -2.41
CA GLN A 134 -6.91 -23.20 -2.60
C GLN A 134 -5.52 -23.82 -2.41
N PHE A 135 -4.47 -23.04 -2.55
CA PHE A 135 -3.09 -23.44 -2.24
C PHE A 135 -2.69 -23.22 -0.79
N ARG A 136 -3.66 -22.82 0.09
CA ARG A 136 -3.41 -22.41 1.48
C ARG A 136 -2.51 -23.37 2.24
N THR A 137 -2.77 -24.67 2.18
CA THR A 137 -1.96 -25.66 2.93
C THR A 137 -0.51 -25.64 2.50
N ALA A 138 -0.23 -25.71 1.19
CA ALA A 138 1.13 -25.68 0.66
C ALA A 138 1.83 -24.35 0.98
N VAL A 139 1.12 -23.23 0.86
CA VAL A 139 1.64 -21.89 1.15
C VAL A 139 1.99 -21.72 2.63
N ILE A 140 1.09 -22.13 3.55
CA ILE A 140 1.34 -22.01 4.98
C ILE A 140 2.50 -22.91 5.42
N GLU A 141 2.59 -24.14 4.92
CA GLU A 141 3.73 -25.02 5.24
C GLU A 141 5.05 -24.48 4.66
N ALA A 142 5.03 -23.90 3.46
CA ALA A 142 6.20 -23.22 2.90
C ALA A 142 6.61 -21.99 3.76
N MET A 143 5.65 -21.20 4.24
CA MET A 143 5.94 -20.08 5.17
C MET A 143 6.63 -20.56 6.44
N LYS A 144 6.14 -21.65 7.05
CA LYS A 144 6.72 -22.23 8.27
C LYS A 144 8.16 -22.73 8.04
N THR A 145 8.45 -23.20 6.83
CA THR A 145 9.78 -23.71 6.48
C THR A 145 10.77 -22.57 6.25
N VAL A 146 10.34 -21.48 5.65
CA VAL A 146 11.24 -20.43 5.13
C VAL A 146 11.41 -19.26 6.08
N PHE A 147 10.33 -18.82 6.72
CA PHE A 147 10.36 -17.61 7.56
C PHE A 147 10.46 -17.95 9.04
N SER A 148 11.25 -17.18 9.76
CA SER A 148 11.16 -17.13 11.23
C SER A 148 9.86 -16.43 11.62
N TYR A 149 9.10 -16.99 12.55
CA TYR A 149 7.85 -16.40 13.01
C TYR A 149 7.55 -16.72 14.47
N THR A 150 6.87 -15.79 15.13
CA THR A 150 6.23 -15.99 16.44
C THR A 150 4.81 -16.54 16.23
N SER A 151 4.08 -15.95 15.28
CA SER A 151 2.76 -16.44 14.86
C SER A 151 2.48 -16.14 13.39
N ILE A 152 1.51 -16.87 12.83
CA ILE A 152 0.96 -16.62 11.49
C ILE A 152 -0.52 -16.29 11.62
N TYR A 153 -0.92 -15.18 11.03
CA TYR A 153 -2.30 -14.73 10.85
C TYR A 153 -2.65 -14.71 9.36
N GLU A 154 -3.93 -14.89 9.05
CA GLU A 154 -4.44 -14.74 7.69
C GLU A 154 -5.63 -13.81 7.61
N LYS A 155 -5.73 -13.07 6.48
CA LYS A 155 -6.90 -12.26 6.12
C LYS A 155 -7.33 -12.54 4.69
N THR A 156 -8.63 -12.75 4.50
CA THR A 156 -9.24 -12.83 3.16
C THR A 156 -9.67 -11.45 2.69
N ARG A 157 -9.36 -11.14 1.44
CA ARG A 157 -9.74 -9.90 0.74
C ARG A 157 -10.83 -10.14 -0.30
N PHE A 158 -11.35 -11.34 -0.34
CA PHE A 158 -12.51 -11.76 -1.12
C PHE A 158 -13.67 -12.11 -0.17
N LYS A 159 -14.87 -12.19 -0.70
CA LYS A 159 -16.07 -12.45 0.09
C LYS A 159 -16.43 -13.93 0.00
N ASN A 160 -16.25 -14.63 1.10
CA ASN A 160 -16.72 -16.01 1.27
C ASN A 160 -17.00 -16.23 2.77
N ASP A 161 -18.27 -16.40 3.12
CA ASP A 161 -18.72 -16.49 4.51
C ASP A 161 -18.26 -17.78 5.22
N ALA A 162 -17.81 -18.80 4.46
CA ALA A 162 -17.28 -20.05 4.99
C ALA A 162 -15.79 -19.95 5.40
N ILE A 163 -15.09 -18.89 4.99
CA ILE A 163 -13.66 -18.71 5.25
C ILE A 163 -13.49 -17.55 6.22
N GLN A 164 -12.98 -17.84 7.41
CA GLN A 164 -12.74 -16.85 8.44
C GLN A 164 -11.28 -16.42 8.44
N SER A 165 -11.06 -15.10 8.53
CA SER A 165 -9.74 -14.53 8.82
C SER A 165 -9.39 -14.75 10.29
N GLY A 166 -8.11 -14.95 10.61
CA GLY A 166 -7.70 -15.08 11.99
C GLY A 166 -6.30 -15.70 12.19
N TRP A 167 -6.10 -16.17 13.41
CA TRP A 167 -4.89 -16.89 13.80
C TRP A 167 -4.81 -18.26 13.11
N VAL A 168 -3.61 -18.62 12.65
CA VAL A 168 -3.34 -19.88 11.95
C VAL A 168 -2.49 -20.82 12.81
N THR A 169 -1.37 -20.31 13.37
CA THR A 169 -0.43 -21.13 14.16
C THR A 169 0.57 -20.22 14.91
N GLY A 170 1.35 -20.85 15.80
CA GLY A 170 2.35 -20.18 16.62
C GLY A 170 1.78 -19.65 17.93
N GLU A 171 2.47 -18.73 18.57
CA GLU A 171 2.04 -18.07 19.79
C GLU A 171 1.02 -16.98 19.47
N GLU A 172 -0.22 -17.11 19.99
CA GLU A 172 -1.25 -16.12 19.72
C GLU A 172 -0.94 -14.80 20.43
N PRO A 173 -0.78 -13.69 19.69
CA PRO A 173 -0.40 -12.42 20.30
C PRO A 173 -1.55 -11.80 21.09
N GLN A 174 -1.17 -11.03 22.12
CA GLN A 174 -2.08 -10.04 22.69
C GLN A 174 -2.08 -8.77 21.85
N PHE A 175 -3.25 -8.20 21.64
CA PHE A 175 -3.38 -6.96 20.85
C PHE A 175 -3.51 -5.74 21.77
N PRO A 176 -2.93 -4.60 21.34
CA PRO A 176 -2.18 -4.37 20.11
C PRO A 176 -0.79 -5.03 20.13
N ILE A 177 -0.31 -5.46 18.96
CA ILE A 177 1.10 -5.75 18.75
C ILE A 177 1.82 -4.40 18.58
N ILE A 178 2.87 -4.17 19.33
CA ILE A 178 3.73 -2.99 19.14
C ILE A 178 4.80 -3.32 18.11
N VAL A 179 4.82 -2.55 17.04
CA VAL A 179 5.85 -2.62 16.00
C VAL A 179 6.71 -1.37 16.00
N GLU A 180 7.93 -1.50 15.52
CA GLU A 180 8.85 -0.40 15.34
C GLU A 180 9.11 -0.15 13.84
N GLU A 181 9.04 1.10 13.43
CA GLU A 181 9.37 1.55 12.08
C GLU A 181 10.16 2.85 12.14
N ASN A 182 11.42 2.82 11.66
CA ASN A 182 12.31 3.98 11.70
C ASN A 182 12.41 4.61 13.09
N PHE A 183 12.60 3.80 14.14
CA PHE A 183 12.69 4.21 15.55
C PHE A 183 11.41 4.88 16.12
N THR A 184 10.26 4.56 15.53
CA THR A 184 8.95 5.04 15.98
C THR A 184 8.03 3.84 16.17
N PHE A 185 7.29 3.81 17.27
CA PHE A 185 6.43 2.70 17.65
C PHE A 185 5.00 2.92 17.16
N TYR A 186 4.34 1.83 16.75
CA TYR A 186 2.95 1.84 16.29
C TYR A 186 2.18 0.63 16.79
N ASN A 187 0.93 0.85 17.16
CA ASN A 187 -0.02 -0.21 17.51
C ASN A 187 -0.59 -0.87 16.26
N VAL A 188 -0.53 -2.21 16.22
CA VAL A 188 -1.03 -3.04 15.12
C VAL A 188 -2.02 -4.06 15.64
N HIS A 189 -3.13 -4.23 14.90
CA HIS A 189 -4.18 -5.18 15.18
C HIS A 189 -4.38 -6.11 13.98
N LEU A 190 -3.96 -7.38 14.11
CA LEU A 190 -4.17 -8.36 13.03
C LEU A 190 -5.57 -8.98 13.08
N ASN A 191 -6.25 -8.88 14.19
CA ASN A 191 -7.59 -9.45 14.45
C ASN A 191 -8.74 -8.46 14.20
N ASP A 192 -8.48 -7.18 13.93
CA ASP A 192 -9.51 -6.15 13.75
C ASP A 192 -9.62 -5.67 12.30
N GLY A 193 -10.73 -6.02 11.66
CA GLY A 193 -11.09 -5.53 10.32
C GLY A 193 -10.03 -5.75 9.21
N PRO A 194 -10.16 -5.07 8.09
CA PRO A 194 -9.25 -5.27 6.97
C PRO A 194 -7.89 -4.59 7.12
N MET A 195 -7.78 -3.52 7.93
CA MET A 195 -6.57 -2.73 8.11
C MET A 195 -5.84 -3.15 9.38
N THR A 196 -4.52 -3.02 9.39
CA THR A 196 -3.68 -3.47 10.51
C THR A 196 -3.30 -2.38 11.50
N GLY A 197 -3.42 -1.11 11.13
CA GLY A 197 -3.02 0.04 11.96
C GLY A 197 -1.94 0.90 11.31
N ILE A 198 -1.11 0.35 10.45
CA ILE A 198 -0.07 1.09 9.71
C ILE A 198 0.01 0.62 8.26
N PHE A 199 0.27 1.54 7.35
CA PHE A 199 0.54 1.25 5.93
C PHE A 199 2.05 1.18 5.71
N LEU A 200 2.60 -0.04 5.58
CA LEU A 200 4.04 -0.29 5.48
C LEU A 200 4.68 0.28 4.19
N ASP A 201 3.88 0.48 3.15
CA ASP A 201 4.34 1.06 1.87
C ASP A 201 4.73 2.54 1.96
N GLN A 202 4.29 3.24 3.01
CA GLN A 202 4.61 4.65 3.27
C GLN A 202 5.82 4.86 4.20
N LYS A 203 6.52 3.80 4.63
CA LYS A 203 7.59 3.89 5.64
C LYS A 203 8.72 4.88 5.29
N GLU A 204 9.17 4.87 4.04
CA GLU A 204 10.25 5.76 3.61
C GLU A 204 9.77 7.22 3.43
N VAL A 205 8.48 7.41 3.12
CA VAL A 205 7.86 8.74 3.07
C VAL A 205 7.74 9.32 4.48
N ARG A 206 7.32 8.51 5.46
CA ARG A 206 7.29 8.91 6.88
C ARG A 206 8.68 9.25 7.39
N LYS A 207 9.69 8.44 7.05
CA LYS A 207 11.09 8.72 7.39
C LYS A 207 11.54 10.06 6.81
N LYS A 208 11.22 10.32 5.53
CA LYS A 208 11.57 11.57 4.84
C LYS A 208 10.89 12.78 5.50
N LEU A 209 9.60 12.67 5.86
CA LEU A 209 8.89 13.70 6.62
C LEU A 209 9.63 14.01 7.93
N ARG A 210 9.97 12.98 8.73
CA ARG A 210 10.69 13.14 9.99
C ARG A 210 12.01 13.87 9.80
N ASP A 211 12.82 13.39 8.87
CA ASP A 211 14.22 13.79 8.76
C ASP A 211 14.39 15.21 8.16
N TYR A 212 13.39 15.73 7.40
CA TYR A 212 13.57 16.98 6.64
C TYR A 212 12.43 17.99 6.78
N TYR A 213 11.23 17.57 7.20
CA TYR A 213 10.04 18.41 7.10
C TYR A 213 9.25 18.52 8.41
N SER A 214 9.82 18.11 9.56
CA SER A 214 9.10 18.02 10.84
C SER A 214 9.69 18.89 11.94
N GLU A 215 11.01 19.07 12.02
CA GLU A 215 11.68 19.70 13.16
C GLU A 215 11.14 21.11 13.44
N GLY A 216 10.52 21.29 14.62
CA GLY A 216 9.96 22.57 15.08
C GLY A 216 8.79 23.10 14.23
N ARG A 217 8.18 22.29 13.36
CA ARG A 217 7.17 22.73 12.40
C ARG A 217 5.74 22.45 12.87
N GLN A 218 4.80 23.22 12.31
CA GLN A 218 3.38 22.92 12.32
C GLN A 218 3.07 21.95 11.17
N VAL A 219 2.70 20.70 11.49
CA VAL A 219 2.47 19.64 10.49
C VAL A 219 0.99 19.26 10.47
N LEU A 220 0.36 19.39 9.31
CA LEU A 220 -1.00 18.90 9.06
C LEU A 220 -0.96 17.55 8.35
N ASN A 221 -1.62 16.55 8.93
CA ASN A 221 -1.79 15.22 8.37
C ASN A 221 -3.28 14.98 8.05
N LEU A 222 -3.62 15.00 6.78
CA LEU A 222 -4.98 14.79 6.27
C LEU A 222 -5.18 13.33 5.88
N PHE A 223 -6.40 12.80 6.14
CA PHE A 223 -6.71 11.37 6.00
C PHE A 223 -5.80 10.53 6.91
N SER A 224 -5.69 10.99 8.16
CA SER A 224 -4.60 10.59 9.07
C SER A 224 -4.69 9.16 9.57
N PHE A 225 -5.84 8.49 9.46
CA PHE A 225 -6.11 7.13 9.93
C PHE A 225 -5.72 6.94 11.41
N THR A 226 -4.58 6.31 11.71
CA THR A 226 -4.03 6.10 13.06
C THR A 226 -2.99 7.14 13.45
N GLY A 227 -2.84 8.20 12.68
CA GLY A 227 -1.90 9.28 12.93
C GLY A 227 -0.44 8.96 12.62
N ALA A 228 -0.11 7.91 11.87
CA ALA A 228 1.27 7.46 11.69
C ALA A 228 2.23 8.55 11.18
N PHE A 229 1.79 9.41 10.25
CA PHE A 229 2.59 10.58 9.82
C PHE A 229 2.73 11.63 10.93
N SER A 230 1.68 11.86 11.71
CA SER A 230 1.71 12.82 12.83
C SER A 230 2.64 12.34 13.93
N VAL A 231 2.57 11.05 14.29
CA VAL A 231 3.39 10.47 15.35
C VAL A 231 4.88 10.61 15.01
N ILE A 232 5.29 10.19 13.81
CA ILE A 232 6.71 10.27 13.42
C ILE A 232 7.18 11.74 13.31
N ALA A 233 6.34 12.67 12.87
CA ALA A 233 6.69 14.09 12.85
C ALA A 233 6.86 14.64 14.27
N ALA A 234 6.00 14.28 15.20
CA ALA A 234 6.06 14.73 16.59
C ALA A 234 7.29 14.21 17.34
N THR A 235 7.92 13.08 16.93
CA THR A 235 9.20 12.62 17.49
C THR A 235 10.36 13.61 17.25
N GLN A 236 10.21 14.54 16.29
CA GLN A 236 11.16 15.63 16.02
C GLN A 236 10.69 16.99 16.55
N GLY A 237 9.74 16.98 17.50
CA GLY A 237 9.24 18.21 18.11
C GLY A 237 8.25 19.00 17.24
N ALA A 238 7.68 18.40 16.18
CA ALA A 238 6.58 19.02 15.45
C ALA A 238 5.34 19.13 16.33
N ILE A 239 4.59 20.21 16.16
CA ILE A 239 3.19 20.31 16.63
C ILE A 239 2.33 19.82 15.47
N THR A 240 1.60 18.74 15.69
CA THR A 240 0.86 18.08 14.62
C THR A 240 -0.65 18.28 14.73
N THR A 241 -1.30 18.33 13.59
CA THR A 241 -2.76 18.29 13.46
C THR A 241 -3.13 17.09 12.62
N SER A 242 -3.82 16.12 13.22
CA SER A 242 -4.34 14.93 12.55
C SER A 242 -5.82 15.13 12.21
N VAL A 243 -6.20 14.86 10.97
CA VAL A 243 -7.60 14.99 10.50
C VAL A 243 -8.03 13.70 9.81
N ASP A 244 -9.09 13.09 10.34
CA ASP A 244 -9.72 11.90 9.74
C ASP A 244 -11.22 11.90 10.00
N LEU A 245 -11.99 11.27 9.12
CA LEU A 245 -13.44 11.20 9.25
C LEU A 245 -13.91 10.10 10.24
N ALA A 246 -13.09 9.07 10.45
CA ALA A 246 -13.44 7.92 11.26
C ALA A 246 -13.36 8.22 12.75
N ASN A 247 -14.45 7.99 13.52
CA ASN A 247 -14.49 8.26 14.95
C ASN A 247 -13.36 7.59 15.74
N ARG A 248 -12.98 6.38 15.37
CA ARG A 248 -11.92 5.62 16.03
C ARG A 248 -10.51 6.20 15.79
N SER A 249 -10.32 7.06 14.81
CA SER A 249 -9.01 7.64 14.48
C SER A 249 -8.41 8.44 15.64
N ARG A 250 -9.25 9.12 16.43
CA ARG A 250 -8.78 9.87 17.60
C ARG A 250 -8.09 8.96 18.61
N GLN A 251 -8.80 7.95 19.10
CA GLN A 251 -8.25 7.01 20.08
C GLN A 251 -6.97 6.33 19.57
N LEU A 252 -6.98 5.81 18.34
CA LEU A 252 -5.83 5.15 17.73
C LEU A 252 -4.61 6.08 17.60
N THR A 253 -4.85 7.36 17.30
CA THR A 253 -3.79 8.36 17.21
C THR A 253 -3.24 8.72 18.59
N GLU A 254 -4.11 8.91 19.59
CA GLU A 254 -3.71 9.16 20.99
C GLU A 254 -2.88 8.01 21.56
N GLU A 255 -3.29 6.76 21.33
CA GLU A 255 -2.55 5.56 21.72
C GLU A 255 -1.17 5.51 21.08
N ASN A 256 -1.07 5.82 19.76
CA ASN A 256 0.22 5.85 19.07
C ASN A 256 1.13 6.98 19.54
N PHE A 257 0.61 8.14 19.92
CA PHE A 257 1.40 9.17 20.59
C PHE A 257 1.90 8.68 21.94
N GLY A 258 1.04 8.08 22.76
CA GLY A 258 1.36 7.61 24.10
C GLY A 258 2.50 6.60 24.14
N ILE A 259 2.51 5.60 23.25
CA ILE A 259 3.58 4.59 23.23
C ILE A 259 4.95 5.16 22.77
N ASN A 260 4.95 6.36 22.17
CA ASN A 260 6.17 7.09 21.80
C ASN A 260 6.55 8.17 22.84
N GLY A 261 5.89 8.22 24.01
CA GLY A 261 6.16 9.20 25.05
C GLY A 261 5.72 10.63 24.69
N ILE A 262 4.88 10.79 23.68
CA ILE A 262 4.36 12.09 23.25
C ILE A 262 3.04 12.34 23.97
N ASN A 263 2.92 13.50 24.67
CA ASN A 263 1.65 13.86 25.27
C ASN A 263 0.61 14.19 24.19
N PRO A 264 -0.50 13.44 24.09
CA PRO A 264 -1.54 13.71 23.09
C PRO A 264 -2.17 15.10 23.22
N ASP A 265 -2.24 15.65 24.43
CA ASP A 265 -2.82 17.00 24.67
C ASP A 265 -1.96 18.13 24.08
N SER A 266 -0.68 17.85 23.76
CA SER A 266 0.18 18.80 23.04
C SER A 266 0.00 18.75 21.51
N GLN A 267 -0.86 17.87 21.03
CA GLN A 267 -1.14 17.64 19.62
C GLN A 267 -2.62 17.90 19.33
N HIS A 268 -2.98 18.08 18.07
CA HIS A 268 -4.35 18.35 17.67
C HIS A 268 -4.93 17.19 16.87
N ILE A 269 -6.12 16.70 17.26
CA ILE A 269 -6.79 15.60 16.56
C ILE A 269 -8.25 16.01 16.28
N TYR A 270 -8.61 16.08 15.00
CA TYR A 270 -9.95 16.42 14.55
C TYR A 270 -10.63 15.23 13.85
N VAL A 271 -11.74 14.76 14.38
CA VAL A 271 -12.62 13.80 13.70
C VAL A 271 -13.55 14.60 12.80
N MET A 272 -13.12 14.83 11.57
CA MET A 272 -13.80 15.74 10.64
C MET A 272 -13.48 15.35 9.17
N ASP A 273 -14.43 15.68 8.28
CA ASP A 273 -14.19 15.64 6.84
C ASP A 273 -13.13 16.67 6.44
N THR A 274 -12.16 16.27 5.60
CA THR A 274 -11.03 17.10 5.19
C THR A 274 -11.45 18.44 4.58
N PHE A 275 -12.47 18.48 3.72
CA PHE A 275 -12.95 19.74 3.13
C PHE A 275 -13.63 20.65 4.16
N ASN A 276 -14.27 20.08 5.16
CA ASN A 276 -14.81 20.84 6.29
C ASN A 276 -13.68 21.36 7.19
N PHE A 277 -12.63 20.58 7.38
CA PHE A 277 -11.46 21.00 8.14
C PHE A 277 -10.75 22.18 7.49
N TYR A 278 -10.56 22.21 6.19
CA TYR A 278 -9.99 23.38 5.49
C TYR A 278 -10.77 24.67 5.80
N LYS A 279 -12.11 24.61 5.74
CA LYS A 279 -12.98 25.75 6.08
C LYS A 279 -12.86 26.16 7.56
N TYR A 280 -12.72 25.17 8.43
CA TYR A 280 -12.50 25.41 9.85
C TYR A 280 -11.16 26.10 10.08
N ALA A 281 -10.08 25.58 9.50
CA ALA A 281 -8.73 26.12 9.61
C ALA A 281 -8.67 27.59 9.16
N LEU A 282 -9.23 27.91 8.00
CA LEU A 282 -9.31 29.27 7.48
C LEU A 282 -10.04 30.23 8.44
N ARG A 283 -11.20 29.82 8.98
CA ARG A 283 -11.96 30.67 9.92
C ARG A 283 -11.24 30.94 11.23
N HIS A 284 -10.37 30.00 11.65
CA HIS A 284 -9.64 30.09 12.92
C HIS A 284 -8.20 30.58 12.74
N GLY A 285 -7.80 30.94 11.52
CA GLY A 285 -6.44 31.43 11.22
C GLY A 285 -5.35 30.37 11.44
N LEU A 286 -5.69 29.08 11.29
CA LEU A 286 -4.71 28.00 11.41
C LEU A 286 -3.90 27.91 10.12
N SER A 287 -2.59 27.74 10.26
CA SER A 287 -1.68 27.58 9.12
C SER A 287 -0.57 26.57 9.46
N TYR A 288 0.05 26.01 8.42
CA TYR A 288 0.96 24.87 8.56
C TYR A 288 2.19 25.03 7.68
N ASP A 289 3.33 24.54 8.18
CA ASP A 289 4.60 24.54 7.45
C ASP A 289 4.73 23.33 6.53
N THR A 290 4.10 22.21 6.92
CA THR A 290 4.08 20.97 6.12
C THR A 290 2.67 20.38 6.14
N ILE A 291 2.13 20.05 4.97
CA ILE A 291 0.83 19.42 4.83
C ILE A 291 0.97 18.10 4.09
N VAL A 292 0.62 17.00 4.76
CA VAL A 292 0.55 15.65 4.16
C VAL A 292 -0.87 15.40 3.67
N ILE A 293 -1.00 15.01 2.40
CA ILE A 293 -2.27 14.70 1.74
C ILE A 293 -2.18 13.28 1.15
N ASP A 294 -2.71 12.29 1.88
CA ASP A 294 -2.73 10.87 1.49
C ASP A 294 -4.17 10.32 1.45
N PRO A 295 -4.99 10.76 0.48
CA PRO A 295 -6.38 10.38 0.41
C PRO A 295 -6.56 8.93 -0.05
N PRO A 296 -7.65 8.25 0.37
CA PRO A 296 -8.04 6.98 -0.25
C PRO A 296 -8.38 7.20 -1.73
N SER A 297 -8.18 6.18 -2.56
CA SER A 297 -8.49 6.26 -4.00
C SER A 297 -9.94 6.70 -4.27
N PHE A 298 -10.86 6.28 -3.39
CA PHE A 298 -12.26 6.68 -3.38
C PHE A 298 -12.74 6.85 -1.94
N ALA A 299 -13.49 7.91 -1.69
CA ALA A 299 -14.20 8.13 -0.43
C ALA A 299 -15.64 8.55 -0.73
N ARG A 300 -16.58 8.03 0.03
CA ARG A 300 -17.99 8.38 -0.07
C ARG A 300 -18.49 8.86 1.29
N ASN A 301 -18.92 10.09 1.35
CA ASN A 301 -19.74 10.59 2.45
C ASN A 301 -21.21 10.68 2.01
N LYS A 302 -22.12 11.04 2.92
CA LYS A 302 -23.56 11.10 2.64
C LYS A 302 -23.95 12.06 1.48
N LYS A 303 -23.08 12.99 1.09
CA LYS A 303 -23.38 14.08 0.14
C LYS A 303 -22.49 14.10 -1.11
N LYS A 304 -21.28 13.55 -1.06
CA LYS A 304 -20.30 13.64 -2.15
C LYS A 304 -19.48 12.36 -2.24
N THR A 305 -19.16 11.95 -3.47
CA THR A 305 -18.14 10.93 -3.74
C THR A 305 -16.87 11.64 -4.15
N PHE A 306 -15.79 11.40 -3.42
CA PHE A 306 -14.45 11.87 -3.76
C PHE A 306 -13.73 10.79 -4.57
N SER A 307 -13.00 11.21 -5.60
CA SER A 307 -12.12 10.36 -6.38
C SER A 307 -10.79 11.08 -6.66
N VAL A 308 -9.67 10.46 -6.34
CA VAL A 308 -8.34 11.04 -6.57
C VAL A 308 -8.10 11.42 -8.05
N LEU A 309 -8.75 10.74 -8.99
CA LEU A 309 -8.61 11.05 -10.42
C LEU A 309 -9.31 12.34 -10.85
N LYS A 310 -10.28 12.82 -10.05
CA LYS A 310 -11.15 13.95 -10.43
C LYS A 310 -11.02 15.15 -9.50
N ASP A 311 -10.75 14.90 -8.22
CA ASP A 311 -10.92 15.89 -7.17
C ASP A 311 -9.61 16.21 -6.42
N TYR A 312 -8.46 15.70 -6.87
CA TYR A 312 -7.17 15.93 -6.20
C TYR A 312 -6.70 17.38 -6.26
N ASP A 313 -7.02 18.07 -7.36
CA ASP A 313 -6.77 19.51 -7.55
C ASP A 313 -7.42 20.35 -6.43
N GLN A 314 -8.67 20.07 -6.07
CA GLN A 314 -9.38 20.75 -4.99
C GLN A 314 -8.69 20.59 -3.62
N LEU A 315 -8.05 19.44 -3.36
CA LEU A 315 -7.28 19.24 -2.13
C LEU A 315 -6.05 20.16 -2.10
N ILE A 316 -5.34 20.28 -3.22
CA ILE A 316 -4.17 21.15 -3.34
C ILE A 316 -4.58 22.62 -3.20
N GLU A 317 -5.61 23.07 -3.94
CA GLU A 317 -6.09 24.45 -3.91
C GLU A 317 -6.47 24.92 -2.50
N GLN A 318 -7.14 24.06 -1.74
CA GLN A 318 -7.51 24.39 -0.36
C GLN A 318 -6.32 24.32 0.61
N ALA A 319 -5.39 23.39 0.39
CA ALA A 319 -4.17 23.30 1.20
C ALA A 319 -3.30 24.55 1.05
N LEU A 320 -3.19 25.12 -0.15
CA LEU A 320 -2.44 26.35 -0.39
C LEU A 320 -2.96 27.56 0.43
N GLN A 321 -4.25 27.58 0.77
CA GLN A 321 -4.83 28.68 1.54
C GLN A 321 -4.45 28.67 3.03
N ILE A 322 -3.98 27.53 3.53
CA ILE A 322 -3.56 27.34 4.92
C ILE A 322 -2.09 26.92 5.04
N LEU A 323 -1.35 26.96 3.94
CA LEU A 323 0.08 26.68 3.92
C LEU A 323 0.87 27.95 4.22
N ASN A 324 1.82 27.88 5.14
CA ASN A 324 2.72 28.98 5.46
C ASN A 324 3.65 29.31 4.26
N PRO A 325 4.16 30.54 4.16
CA PRO A 325 5.21 30.89 3.20
C PRO A 325 6.39 29.92 3.25
N ASN A 326 6.87 29.48 2.09
CA ASN A 326 7.90 28.44 1.95
C ASN A 326 7.53 27.08 2.55
N GLY A 327 6.25 26.83 2.74
CA GLY A 327 5.74 25.54 3.24
C GLY A 327 5.80 24.43 2.20
N THR A 328 5.71 23.20 2.66
CA THR A 328 5.83 21.99 1.83
C THR A 328 4.52 21.20 1.79
N LEU A 329 4.11 20.79 0.60
CA LEU A 329 3.04 19.82 0.37
C LEU A 329 3.67 18.45 0.11
N ILE A 330 3.22 17.43 0.84
CA ILE A 330 3.55 16.01 0.59
C ILE A 330 2.31 15.36 0.02
N LEU A 331 2.30 15.16 -1.29
CA LEU A 331 1.13 14.75 -2.07
C LEU A 331 1.26 13.27 -2.45
N SER A 332 0.36 12.43 -1.95
CA SER A 332 0.39 10.98 -2.14
C SER A 332 -0.85 10.45 -2.87
N THR A 333 -0.67 9.38 -3.62
CA THR A 333 -1.76 8.56 -4.16
C THR A 333 -1.31 7.11 -4.35
N ASN A 334 -2.18 6.18 -3.99
CA ASN A 334 -2.00 4.73 -4.19
C ASN A 334 -2.85 4.17 -5.36
N HIS A 335 -3.47 5.03 -6.15
CA HIS A 335 -4.34 4.60 -7.25
C HIS A 335 -3.52 4.06 -8.43
N SER A 336 -3.56 2.76 -8.69
CA SER A 336 -2.71 2.06 -9.67
C SER A 336 -2.85 2.58 -11.10
N MET A 337 -4.04 3.06 -11.50
CA MET A 337 -4.30 3.62 -12.83
C MET A 337 -3.94 5.11 -12.96
N TYR A 338 -3.65 5.79 -11.85
CA TYR A 338 -3.19 7.18 -11.87
C TYR A 338 -1.68 7.18 -12.08
N THR A 339 -1.22 7.31 -13.31
CA THR A 339 0.22 7.27 -13.61
C THR A 339 0.97 8.43 -12.96
N LEU A 340 2.26 8.26 -12.64
CA LEU A 340 3.08 9.32 -12.07
C LEU A 340 3.07 10.60 -12.92
N ASN A 341 3.15 10.46 -14.25
CA ASN A 341 3.11 11.60 -15.14
C ASN A 341 1.78 12.34 -15.09
N ALA A 342 0.65 11.61 -15.08
CA ALA A 342 -0.67 12.21 -14.95
C ALA A 342 -0.83 12.92 -13.59
N PHE A 343 -0.37 12.30 -12.51
CA PHE A 343 -0.40 12.89 -11.17
C PHE A 343 0.46 14.17 -11.09
N LYS A 344 1.70 14.12 -11.58
CA LYS A 344 2.57 15.32 -11.66
C LYS A 344 1.97 16.42 -12.53
N ASN A 345 1.29 16.08 -13.62
CA ASN A 345 0.61 17.06 -14.46
C ASN A 345 -0.57 17.72 -13.74
N THR A 346 -1.37 16.97 -12.96
CA THR A 346 -2.42 17.56 -12.12
C THR A 346 -1.80 18.54 -11.12
N ILE A 347 -0.77 18.15 -10.39
CA ILE A 347 -0.07 19.02 -9.41
C ILE A 347 0.43 20.28 -10.10
N LYS A 348 1.19 20.17 -11.18
CA LYS A 348 1.75 21.32 -11.91
C LYS A 348 0.66 22.25 -12.42
N LYS A 349 -0.38 21.71 -13.04
CA LYS A 349 -1.49 22.51 -13.56
C LYS A 349 -2.18 23.29 -12.44
N THR A 350 -2.48 22.64 -11.31
CA THR A 350 -3.14 23.27 -10.17
C THR A 350 -2.29 24.39 -9.59
N LEU A 351 -1.00 24.15 -9.33
CA LEU A 351 -0.08 25.14 -8.77
C LEU A 351 0.13 26.33 -9.72
N THR A 352 0.29 26.08 -11.03
CA THR A 352 0.41 27.14 -12.04
C THR A 352 -0.87 27.97 -12.11
N SER A 353 -2.06 27.32 -12.07
CA SER A 353 -3.35 28.03 -12.08
C SER A 353 -3.59 28.87 -10.83
N ALA A 354 -3.03 28.45 -9.69
CA ALA A 354 -3.02 29.22 -8.44
C ALA A 354 -2.02 30.39 -8.44
N GLY A 355 -1.17 30.51 -9.47
CA GLY A 355 -0.19 31.58 -9.58
C GLY A 355 0.96 31.50 -8.59
N VAL A 356 1.25 30.31 -8.02
CA VAL A 356 2.32 30.14 -7.04
C VAL A 356 3.61 29.64 -7.69
N HIS A 357 4.76 30.15 -7.23
CA HIS A 357 6.05 29.57 -7.55
C HIS A 357 6.30 28.34 -6.70
N TYR A 358 6.83 27.28 -7.28
CA TYR A 358 7.06 26.02 -6.58
C TYR A 358 8.29 25.26 -7.10
N GLU A 359 8.81 24.40 -6.26
CA GLU A 359 9.84 23.43 -6.60
C GLU A 359 9.35 22.02 -6.25
N ILE A 360 9.56 21.06 -7.15
CA ILE A 360 9.36 19.65 -6.83
C ILE A 360 10.68 19.15 -6.26
N ASP A 361 10.71 18.98 -4.93
CA ASP A 361 11.92 18.61 -4.20
C ASP A 361 12.30 17.16 -4.47
N GLU A 362 11.28 16.27 -4.43
CA GLU A 362 11.49 14.83 -4.57
C GLU A 362 10.23 14.11 -5.06
N VAL A 363 10.44 12.95 -5.67
CA VAL A 363 9.38 12.01 -6.04
C VAL A 363 9.74 10.65 -5.49
N MET A 364 8.87 10.10 -4.65
CA MET A 364 9.04 8.79 -4.03
C MET A 364 7.97 7.80 -4.52
N GLY A 365 8.27 6.53 -4.39
CA GLY A 365 7.36 5.42 -4.67
C GLY A 365 7.43 4.39 -3.57
N LEU A 366 7.13 3.14 -3.92
CA LEU A 366 7.19 2.01 -2.99
C LEU A 366 8.60 1.78 -2.44
N PRO A 367 8.73 1.43 -1.16
CA PRO A 367 10.00 1.06 -0.55
C PRO A 367 10.52 -0.29 -1.12
N LYS A 368 11.78 -0.59 -0.86
CA LYS A 368 12.50 -1.74 -1.47
C LYS A 368 11.86 -3.10 -1.16
N ASP A 369 11.26 -3.26 0.01
CA ASP A 369 10.55 -4.49 0.39
C ASP A 369 9.26 -4.72 -0.40
N PHE A 370 8.70 -3.69 -1.02
CA PHE A 370 7.58 -3.79 -1.94
C PHE A 370 8.08 -3.99 -3.38
N LYS A 371 8.74 -5.11 -3.65
CA LYS A 371 9.21 -5.44 -4.99
C LYS A 371 8.07 -5.39 -6.00
N THR A 372 8.32 -4.77 -7.15
CA THR A 372 7.32 -4.58 -8.20
C THR A 372 7.65 -5.40 -9.44
N ASN A 373 6.63 -5.80 -10.18
CA ASN A 373 6.81 -6.49 -11.46
C ASN A 373 7.06 -5.46 -12.56
N LYS A 374 8.20 -5.58 -13.27
CA LYS A 374 8.60 -4.65 -14.34
C LYS A 374 7.67 -4.67 -15.56
N HIS A 375 6.97 -5.78 -15.78
CA HIS A 375 6.04 -5.99 -16.90
C HIS A 375 4.59 -5.67 -16.53
N TYR A 376 4.30 -5.37 -15.25
CA TYR A 376 2.98 -5.05 -14.74
C TYR A 376 2.98 -3.67 -14.06
N LYS A 377 2.74 -2.62 -14.86
CA LYS A 377 2.76 -1.22 -14.38
C LYS A 377 1.89 -0.96 -13.14
N PRO A 378 0.69 -1.59 -12.98
CA PRO A 378 -0.13 -1.37 -11.78
C PRO A 378 0.55 -1.78 -10.47
N SER A 379 1.58 -2.63 -10.47
CA SER A 379 2.34 -2.96 -9.26
C SER A 379 3.08 -1.75 -8.66
N LYS A 380 3.37 -0.71 -9.46
CA LYS A 380 3.95 0.57 -9.00
C LYS A 380 2.85 1.56 -8.60
N TYR A 381 2.01 1.16 -7.66
CA TYR A 381 0.81 1.91 -7.33
C TYR A 381 1.03 3.16 -6.48
N LEU A 382 2.06 3.23 -5.65
CA LEU A 382 2.35 4.39 -4.80
C LEU A 382 3.13 5.46 -5.56
N LYS A 383 2.68 6.71 -5.45
CA LYS A 383 3.38 7.91 -5.95
C LYS A 383 3.25 8.98 -4.89
N VAL A 384 4.38 9.54 -4.49
CA VAL A 384 4.45 10.66 -3.55
C VAL A 384 5.31 11.75 -4.14
N VAL A 385 4.81 12.98 -4.13
CA VAL A 385 5.52 14.16 -4.66
C VAL A 385 5.66 15.17 -3.52
N PHE A 386 6.88 15.56 -3.23
CA PHE A 386 7.21 16.62 -2.29
C PHE A 386 7.34 17.92 -3.06
N VAL A 387 6.60 18.93 -2.65
CA VAL A 387 6.54 20.22 -3.34
C VAL A 387 6.66 21.34 -2.33
N THR A 388 7.72 22.13 -2.43
CA THR A 388 7.88 23.37 -1.66
C THR A 388 7.34 24.56 -2.44
N ILE A 389 6.44 25.32 -1.84
CA ILE A 389 5.90 26.55 -2.40
C ILE A 389 6.86 27.68 -2.07
N LYS A 390 7.37 28.35 -3.09
CA LYS A 390 8.33 29.46 -2.94
C LYS A 390 7.58 30.79 -2.87
N HIS A 391 7.85 31.58 -1.84
CA HIS A 391 7.44 32.96 -1.82
C HIS A 391 8.42 33.79 -2.67
N GLU A 392 7.94 34.65 -3.55
CA GLU A 392 8.81 35.68 -4.13
C GLU A 392 9.39 36.48 -2.98
N ARG A 393 10.72 36.47 -2.83
CA ARG A 393 11.38 37.50 -2.03
C ARG A 393 11.09 38.80 -2.75
N ASP A 394 10.48 39.76 -2.06
CA ASP A 394 10.41 41.14 -2.52
C ASP A 394 11.78 41.55 -3.01
N LYS A 395 11.86 41.91 -4.28
CA LYS A 395 13.09 42.39 -4.92
C LYS A 395 13.48 43.75 -4.37
#